data_6cc87de6c72074af3e257d7ada52dce0
#
_entry.id   6cc87de6c72074af3e257d7ada52dce0
#
_cell.length_a   1.000
_cell.length_b   1.000
_cell.length_c   1.000
_cell.angle_alpha   90.00
_cell.angle_beta   90.00
_cell.angle_gamma   90.00
#
_symmetry.space_group_name_H-M   'P 1'
#
loop_
_entity.id
_entity.type
_entity.pdbx_description
1 polymer ?
#
loop_
_entity_poly.entity_id
_entity_poly.type
_entity_poly.pdbx_seq_one_letter_code
_entity_poly.pdbx_strand_id
1 'polypeptide(L)'
;FWLEHDLSGIPEDSLKNIGCLQESQVLTSVPTDVFNAFSTFVTLLEDAKVIRGVAPVFAPDLLDVYAELAAKGIQIELVVTREVLENMLELADRSPLKDQLKANLRLFVIEQNPKTVFTVTDYFFMVGLFRLDGSYDYSDQLLSYSTEGTGWGRELFDHYLGASEEFDLRY
;
A
#
# COMPACT_ATOMS: atom_id res chain seq x y z
N PHE A 1 1.25 18.72 -3.01
CA PHE A 1 1.27 17.42 -2.34
C PHE A 1 2.48 17.26 -1.40
N TRP A 2 3.70 17.37 -1.92
CA TRP A 2 4.90 17.05 -1.13
C TRP A 2 5.16 17.98 0.05
N LEU A 3 4.92 19.28 -0.10
CA LEU A 3 5.23 20.29 0.91
C LEU A 3 4.34 20.22 2.16
N GLU A 4 3.22 19.56 2.07
CA GLU A 4 2.22 19.48 3.14
C GLU A 4 2.36 18.19 3.96
N HIS A 5 3.30 17.33 3.59
CA HIS A 5 3.43 16.01 4.16
C HIS A 5 4.80 15.76 4.79
N ASP A 6 4.84 14.82 5.73
CA ASP A 6 6.07 14.31 6.33
C ASP A 6 6.74 13.32 5.36
N LEU A 7 7.92 13.69 4.88
CA LEU A 7 8.71 12.87 3.96
C LEU A 7 9.78 12.03 4.66
N SER A 8 9.84 12.03 5.97
CA SER A 8 10.89 11.35 6.74
C SER A 8 10.88 9.82 6.59
N GLY A 9 9.75 9.25 6.16
CA GLY A 9 9.66 7.82 5.85
C GLY A 9 10.22 7.43 4.48
N ILE A 10 10.52 8.40 3.62
CA ILE A 10 11.06 8.15 2.29
C ILE A 10 12.59 8.23 2.35
N PRO A 11 13.32 7.16 1.94
CA PRO A 11 14.78 7.17 1.94
C PRO A 11 15.36 8.31 1.10
N GLU A 12 16.52 8.81 1.51
CA GLU A 12 17.19 9.93 0.82
C GLU A 12 17.45 9.61 -0.67
N ASP A 13 17.88 8.39 -1.00
CA ASP A 13 18.12 8.00 -2.39
C ASP A 13 16.84 8.01 -3.22
N SER A 14 15.69 7.63 -2.63
CA SER A 14 14.39 7.74 -3.30
C SER A 14 13.99 9.19 -3.50
N LEU A 15 14.22 10.05 -2.51
CA LEU A 15 13.94 11.49 -2.63
C LEU A 15 14.77 12.16 -3.73
N LYS A 16 16.04 11.74 -3.91
CA LYS A 16 16.88 12.26 -5.01
C LYS A 16 16.31 11.95 -6.38
N ASN A 17 15.55 10.88 -6.52
CA ASN A 17 14.95 10.42 -7.75
C ASN A 17 13.45 10.73 -7.84
N ILE A 18 12.93 11.64 -7.01
CA ILE A 18 11.50 11.98 -6.96
C ILE A 18 10.96 12.53 -8.28
N GLY A 19 11.83 13.01 -9.16
CA GLY A 19 11.47 13.41 -10.52
C GLY A 19 10.82 12.29 -11.34
N CYS A 20 11.03 11.03 -10.99
CA CYS A 20 10.32 9.89 -11.58
C CYS A 20 8.80 9.98 -11.42
N LEU A 21 8.31 10.78 -10.46
CA LEU A 21 6.90 10.98 -10.17
C LEU A 21 6.32 12.26 -10.78
N GLN A 22 7.05 12.93 -11.68
CA GLN A 22 6.60 14.20 -12.28
C GLN A 22 5.31 14.06 -13.10
N GLU A 23 5.04 12.92 -13.67
CA GLU A 23 3.82 12.64 -14.46
C GLU A 23 2.70 12.03 -13.60
N SER A 24 2.73 12.25 -12.31
CA SER A 24 1.70 11.78 -11.40
C SER A 24 0.55 12.76 -11.28
N GLN A 25 -0.61 12.24 -10.88
CA GLN A 25 -1.78 13.05 -10.55
C GLN A 25 -2.14 12.87 -9.09
N VAL A 26 -2.70 13.91 -8.48
CA VAL A 26 -3.24 13.84 -7.12
C VAL A 26 -4.72 13.51 -7.19
N LEU A 27 -5.10 12.40 -6.55
CA LEU A 27 -6.51 12.06 -6.33
C LEU A 27 -6.95 12.69 -5.01
N THR A 28 -7.89 13.61 -5.08
CA THR A 28 -8.40 14.32 -3.91
C THR A 28 -9.81 13.86 -3.60
N SER A 29 -10.05 13.43 -2.37
CA SER A 29 -11.39 13.20 -1.84
C SER A 29 -11.98 14.53 -1.38
N VAL A 30 -13.23 14.78 -1.73
CA VAL A 30 -13.94 16.03 -1.42
C VAL A 30 -15.18 15.74 -0.56
N PRO A 31 -15.77 16.74 0.14
CA PRO A 31 -16.92 16.48 1.01
C PRO A 31 -18.12 15.83 0.32
N THR A 32 -18.25 15.97 -0.99
CA THR A 32 -19.30 15.34 -1.80
C THR A 32 -18.94 13.94 -2.28
N ASP A 33 -17.65 13.55 -2.15
CA ASP A 33 -17.14 12.21 -2.48
C ASP A 33 -15.91 11.90 -1.61
N VAL A 34 -16.17 11.55 -0.36
CA VAL A 34 -15.13 11.29 0.65
C VAL A 34 -14.36 9.99 0.40
N PHE A 35 -14.89 9.11 -0.45
CA PHE A 35 -14.28 7.82 -0.76
C PHE A 35 -13.64 7.77 -2.15
N ASN A 36 -13.53 8.90 -2.86
CA ASN A 36 -13.02 8.92 -4.24
C ASN A 36 -11.66 8.23 -4.40
N ALA A 37 -10.69 8.57 -3.57
CA ALA A 37 -9.35 7.97 -3.65
C ALA A 37 -9.40 6.46 -3.36
N PHE A 38 -10.15 6.04 -2.35
CA PHE A 38 -10.29 4.63 -1.98
C PHE A 38 -11.00 3.82 -3.07
N SER A 39 -12.12 4.32 -3.59
CA SER A 39 -12.87 3.65 -4.67
C SER A 39 -12.04 3.50 -5.94
N THR A 40 -11.28 4.53 -6.29
CA THR A 40 -10.35 4.50 -7.42
C THR A 40 -9.28 3.43 -7.20
N PHE A 41 -8.70 3.39 -6.01
CA PHE A 41 -7.69 2.40 -5.64
C PHE A 41 -8.21 0.96 -5.79
N VAL A 42 -9.39 0.66 -5.24
CA VAL A 42 -10.02 -0.66 -5.35
C VAL A 42 -10.24 -1.05 -6.81
N THR A 43 -10.75 -0.12 -7.62
CA THR A 43 -10.97 -0.36 -9.06
C THR A 43 -9.66 -0.67 -9.78
N LEU A 44 -8.58 0.05 -9.47
CA LEU A 44 -7.27 -0.18 -10.08
C LEU A 44 -6.68 -1.54 -9.69
N LEU A 45 -6.92 -2.01 -8.47
CA LEU A 45 -6.44 -3.33 -8.03
C LEU A 45 -7.05 -4.48 -8.82
N GLU A 46 -8.26 -4.33 -9.32
CA GLU A 46 -8.97 -5.40 -10.07
C GLU A 46 -8.21 -5.85 -11.32
N ASP A 47 -7.46 -4.94 -11.97
CA ASP A 47 -6.69 -5.22 -13.17
C ASP A 47 -5.20 -5.52 -12.90
N ALA A 48 -4.77 -5.46 -11.65
CA ALA A 48 -3.39 -5.75 -11.29
C ALA A 48 -3.09 -7.25 -11.35
N LYS A 49 -1.88 -7.59 -11.81
CA LYS A 49 -1.37 -8.97 -11.88
C LYS A 49 -0.52 -9.34 -10.68
N VAL A 50 0.12 -8.36 -10.08
CA VAL A 50 0.91 -8.48 -8.86
C VAL A 50 0.72 -7.22 -8.03
N ILE A 51 0.57 -7.39 -6.71
CA ILE A 51 0.33 -6.29 -5.78
C ILE A 51 1.40 -6.33 -4.71
N ARG A 52 2.07 -5.20 -4.50
CA ARG A 52 3.04 -4.99 -3.42
C ARG A 52 2.71 -3.71 -2.71
N GLY A 53 2.65 -3.74 -1.39
CA GLY A 53 2.26 -2.58 -0.62
C GLY A 53 2.95 -2.45 0.72
N VAL A 54 2.97 -1.23 1.22
CA VAL A 54 3.42 -0.89 2.57
C VAL A 54 2.26 -0.20 3.28
N ALA A 55 1.83 -0.75 4.42
CA ALA A 55 0.63 -0.31 5.09
C ALA A 55 0.81 -0.23 6.62
N PRO A 56 1.21 0.94 7.15
CA PRO A 56 1.18 1.21 8.58
C PRO A 56 -0.20 1.61 9.10
N VAL A 57 -1.19 1.72 8.21
CA VAL A 57 -2.60 1.94 8.53
C VAL A 57 -3.43 0.79 7.98
N PHE A 58 -4.57 0.53 8.61
CA PHE A 58 -5.41 -0.61 8.28
C PHE A 58 -6.82 -0.17 7.87
N ALA A 59 -7.26 -0.64 6.71
CA ALA A 59 -8.62 -0.47 6.22
C ALA A 59 -9.28 -1.85 6.14
N PRO A 60 -10.21 -2.19 7.06
CA PRO A 60 -10.82 -3.53 7.11
C PRO A 60 -11.45 -3.99 5.79
N ASP A 61 -12.12 -3.08 5.08
CA ASP A 61 -12.76 -3.39 3.80
C ASP A 61 -11.78 -3.86 2.72
N LEU A 62 -10.52 -3.43 2.84
CA LEU A 62 -9.48 -3.80 1.88
C LEU A 62 -9.08 -5.27 2.01
N LEU A 63 -9.23 -5.87 3.18
CA LEU A 63 -8.93 -7.29 3.36
C LEU A 63 -9.85 -8.18 2.51
N ASP A 64 -11.14 -7.83 2.41
CA ASP A 64 -12.08 -8.55 1.55
C ASP A 64 -11.69 -8.43 0.07
N VAL A 65 -11.23 -7.25 -0.35
CA VAL A 65 -10.71 -7.03 -1.70
C VAL A 65 -9.49 -7.91 -1.96
N TYR A 66 -8.53 -7.95 -1.05
CA TYR A 66 -7.35 -8.81 -1.17
C TYR A 66 -7.73 -10.30 -1.19
N ALA A 67 -8.69 -10.72 -0.38
CA ALA A 67 -9.16 -12.10 -0.36
C ALA A 67 -9.76 -12.52 -1.71
N GLU A 68 -10.58 -11.67 -2.32
CA GLU A 68 -11.16 -11.92 -3.65
C GLU A 68 -10.08 -11.96 -4.74
N LEU A 69 -9.10 -11.07 -4.69
CA LEU A 69 -7.99 -11.06 -5.65
C LEU A 69 -7.09 -12.29 -5.47
N ALA A 70 -6.80 -12.68 -4.23
CA ALA A 70 -6.05 -13.89 -3.92
C ALA A 70 -6.78 -15.15 -4.42
N ALA A 71 -8.11 -15.19 -4.32
CA ALA A 71 -8.92 -16.28 -4.85
C ALA A 71 -8.83 -16.40 -6.38
N LYS A 72 -8.52 -15.30 -7.07
CA LYS A 72 -8.24 -15.27 -8.52
C LYS A 72 -6.79 -15.62 -8.87
N GLY A 73 -5.95 -15.93 -7.87
CA GLY A 73 -4.55 -16.28 -8.07
C GLY A 73 -3.58 -15.09 -8.11
N ILE A 74 -4.03 -13.88 -7.77
CA ILE A 74 -3.16 -12.70 -7.72
C ILE A 74 -2.23 -12.80 -6.52
N GLN A 75 -0.93 -12.62 -6.76
CA GLN A 75 0.09 -12.62 -5.70
C GLN A 75 0.13 -11.26 -5.02
N ILE A 76 0.05 -11.26 -3.69
CA ILE A 76 0.01 -10.05 -2.87
C ILE A 76 1.11 -10.12 -1.82
N GLU A 77 1.96 -9.10 -1.78
CA GLU A 77 3.01 -8.95 -0.77
C GLU A 77 2.81 -7.63 -0.04
N LEU A 78 2.67 -7.67 1.29
CA LEU A 78 2.45 -6.48 2.11
C LEU A 78 3.47 -6.40 3.23
N VAL A 79 4.09 -5.23 3.36
CA VAL A 79 4.89 -4.85 4.54
C VAL A 79 3.97 -4.07 5.47
N VAL A 80 3.78 -4.58 6.68
CA VAL A 80 2.84 -4.03 7.66
C VAL A 80 3.54 -3.83 9.02
N THR A 81 2.99 -2.95 9.85
CA THR A 81 3.39 -2.87 11.24
C THR A 81 2.80 -4.04 12.03
N ARG A 82 3.33 -4.29 13.22
CA ARG A 82 2.82 -5.37 14.08
C ARG A 82 1.34 -5.16 14.43
N GLU A 83 0.94 -3.94 14.71
CA GLU A 83 -0.46 -3.61 15.00
C GLU A 83 -1.38 -3.93 13.81
N VAL A 84 -0.98 -3.55 12.60
CA VAL A 84 -1.73 -3.88 11.38
C VAL A 84 -1.78 -5.40 11.17
N LEU A 85 -0.67 -6.10 11.38
CA LEU A 85 -0.63 -7.56 11.29
C LEU A 85 -1.66 -8.22 12.20
N GLU A 86 -1.71 -7.83 13.47
CA GLU A 86 -2.64 -8.39 14.45
C GLU A 86 -4.10 -8.19 14.03
N ASN A 87 -4.44 -7.00 13.55
CA ASN A 87 -5.77 -6.68 13.05
C ASN A 87 -6.11 -7.49 11.79
N MET A 88 -5.17 -7.64 10.87
CA MET A 88 -5.37 -8.44 9.65
C MET A 88 -5.56 -9.92 9.95
N LEU A 89 -4.79 -10.48 10.87
CA LEU A 89 -4.90 -11.90 11.25
C LEU A 89 -6.27 -12.19 11.88
N GLU A 90 -6.77 -11.32 12.74
CA GLU A 90 -8.08 -11.48 13.36
C GLU A 90 -9.20 -11.51 12.31
N LEU A 91 -9.16 -10.61 11.34
CA LEU A 91 -10.17 -10.56 10.27
C LEU A 91 -9.99 -11.69 9.25
N ALA A 92 -8.75 -12.06 8.92
CA ALA A 92 -8.46 -13.13 7.96
C ALA A 92 -9.03 -14.48 8.44
N ASP A 93 -8.94 -14.77 9.73
CA ASP A 93 -9.46 -16.01 10.30
C ASP A 93 -10.99 -16.13 10.17
N ARG A 94 -11.68 -15.01 10.06
CA ARG A 94 -13.14 -14.95 9.87
C ARG A 94 -13.56 -14.93 8.41
N SER A 95 -12.63 -14.77 7.48
CA SER A 95 -12.92 -14.70 6.05
C SER A 95 -13.31 -16.08 5.50
N PRO A 96 -14.36 -16.18 4.68
CA PRO A 96 -14.68 -17.41 3.97
C PRO A 96 -13.61 -17.80 2.93
N LEU A 97 -12.76 -16.85 2.54
CA LEU A 97 -11.67 -17.03 1.57
C LEU A 97 -10.28 -17.14 2.23
N LYS A 98 -10.23 -17.48 3.52
CA LYS A 98 -8.97 -17.50 4.29
C LYS A 98 -7.89 -18.40 3.68
N ASP A 99 -8.27 -19.55 3.11
CA ASP A 99 -7.30 -20.48 2.53
C ASP A 99 -6.68 -19.93 1.25
N GLN A 100 -7.49 -19.29 0.41
CA GLN A 100 -7.03 -18.59 -0.79
C GLN A 100 -6.15 -17.41 -0.44
N LEU A 101 -6.55 -16.67 0.58
CA LEU A 101 -5.77 -15.53 1.09
C LEU A 101 -4.40 -16.00 1.57
N LYS A 102 -4.35 -17.02 2.42
CA LYS A 102 -3.09 -17.60 2.93
C LYS A 102 -2.19 -18.15 1.83
N ALA A 103 -2.75 -18.67 0.74
CA ALA A 103 -1.98 -19.22 -0.36
C ALA A 103 -1.30 -18.16 -1.23
N ASN A 104 -1.87 -16.96 -1.33
CA ASN A 104 -1.44 -15.92 -2.27
C ASN A 104 -1.02 -14.60 -1.61
N LEU A 105 -1.16 -14.48 -0.30
CA LEU A 105 -0.73 -13.31 0.47
C LEU A 105 0.53 -13.65 1.26
N ARG A 106 1.56 -12.83 1.10
CA ARG A 106 2.74 -12.84 1.95
C ARG A 106 2.78 -11.57 2.78
N LEU A 107 2.96 -11.72 4.09
CA LEU A 107 3.06 -10.61 5.02
C LEU A 107 4.47 -10.50 5.58
N PHE A 108 4.94 -9.26 5.66
CA PHE A 108 6.24 -8.91 6.22
C PHE A 108 6.01 -7.87 7.32
N VAL A 109 6.66 -8.02 8.45
CA VAL A 109 6.50 -7.12 9.60
C VAL A 109 7.68 -6.18 9.69
N ILE A 110 7.39 -4.88 9.76
CA ILE A 110 8.38 -3.85 10.00
C ILE A 110 8.18 -3.26 11.41
N GLU A 111 9.26 -3.14 12.17
CA GLU A 111 9.20 -2.65 13.56
C GLU A 111 9.03 -1.12 13.63
N GLN A 112 9.64 -0.39 12.69
CA GLN A 112 9.50 1.07 12.65
C GLN A 112 8.35 1.47 11.72
N ASN A 113 7.57 2.48 12.14
CA ASN A 113 6.52 3.03 11.28
C ASN A 113 7.16 3.65 10.03
N PRO A 114 6.83 3.15 8.82
CA PRO A 114 7.40 3.66 7.58
C PRO A 114 6.92 5.06 7.21
N LYS A 115 5.86 5.57 7.84
CA LYS A 115 5.26 6.89 7.59
C LYS A 115 4.85 7.13 6.14
N THR A 116 4.70 6.07 5.38
CA THR A 116 4.16 6.07 4.02
C THR A 116 3.18 4.93 3.87
N VAL A 117 2.15 5.16 3.07
CA VAL A 117 1.19 4.12 2.68
C VAL A 117 1.19 4.06 1.17
N PHE A 118 1.63 2.96 0.59
CA PHE A 118 1.67 2.89 -0.87
C PHE A 118 1.44 1.48 -1.38
N THR A 119 1.03 1.42 -2.63
CA THR A 119 0.92 0.19 -3.40
C THR A 119 1.58 0.38 -4.75
N VAL A 120 2.38 -0.58 -5.17
CA VAL A 120 2.93 -0.67 -6.50
C VAL A 120 2.48 -1.99 -7.13
N THR A 121 2.04 -1.91 -8.38
CA THR A 121 1.60 -3.06 -9.16
C THR A 121 2.39 -3.14 -10.46
N ASP A 122 1.96 -4.00 -11.37
CA ASP A 122 2.54 -4.08 -12.70
C ASP A 122 2.27 -2.85 -13.58
N TYR A 123 1.29 -1.98 -13.22
CA TYR A 123 0.94 -0.85 -14.08
C TYR A 123 0.64 0.47 -13.38
N PHE A 124 0.58 0.50 -12.04
CA PHE A 124 0.42 1.76 -11.32
C PHE A 124 1.19 1.78 -10.00
N PHE A 125 1.43 2.98 -9.52
CA PHE A 125 1.94 3.28 -8.19
C PHE A 125 1.04 4.34 -7.55
N MET A 126 0.60 4.08 -6.31
CA MET A 126 -0.21 5.03 -5.55
C MET A 126 0.37 5.19 -4.15
N VAL A 127 0.53 6.42 -3.69
CA VAL A 127 1.09 6.72 -2.37
C VAL A 127 0.27 7.75 -1.63
N GLY A 128 0.03 7.48 -0.35
CA GLY A 128 -0.48 8.42 0.62
C GLY A 128 0.54 8.67 1.72
N LEU A 129 0.54 9.86 2.27
CA LEU A 129 1.51 10.30 3.25
C LEU A 129 0.83 10.78 4.53
N PHE A 130 1.63 10.93 5.57
CA PHE A 130 1.20 11.53 6.82
C PHE A 130 1.42 13.04 6.76
N ARG A 131 0.52 13.79 7.38
CA ARG A 131 0.67 15.23 7.55
C ARG A 131 1.77 15.53 8.57
N LEU A 132 2.21 16.78 8.60
CA LEU A 132 3.24 17.25 9.55
C LEU A 132 2.82 17.11 11.01
N ASP A 133 1.52 17.05 11.30
CA ASP A 133 0.98 16.80 12.65
C ASP A 133 0.95 15.31 13.05
N GLY A 134 1.38 14.42 12.16
CA GLY A 134 1.42 12.97 12.39
C GLY A 134 0.14 12.22 12.01
N SER A 135 -0.93 12.91 11.59
CA SER A 135 -2.14 12.24 11.10
C SER A 135 -1.97 11.74 9.67
N TYR A 136 -2.58 10.59 9.35
CA TYR A 136 -2.59 10.11 7.97
C TYR A 136 -3.54 10.94 7.12
N ASP A 137 -3.10 11.32 5.93
CA ASP A 137 -3.92 12.09 4.99
C ASP A 137 -4.75 11.17 4.10
N TYR A 138 -5.99 10.95 4.49
CA TYR A 138 -6.95 10.16 3.71
C TYR A 138 -7.48 10.91 2.48
N SER A 139 -7.26 12.23 2.41
CA SER A 139 -7.85 13.07 1.37
C SER A 139 -7.09 13.03 0.06
N ASP A 140 -5.77 13.05 0.14
CA ASP A 140 -4.90 13.20 -1.03
C ASP A 140 -4.00 11.99 -1.22
N GLN A 141 -4.07 11.41 -2.42
CA GLN A 141 -3.23 10.29 -2.84
C GLN A 141 -2.56 10.64 -4.16
N LEU A 142 -1.28 10.33 -4.28
CA LEU A 142 -0.55 10.53 -5.53
C LEU A 142 -0.60 9.24 -6.35
N LEU A 143 -1.00 9.34 -7.62
CA LEU A 143 -1.14 8.21 -8.54
C LEU A 143 -0.26 8.39 -9.76
N SER A 144 0.55 7.40 -10.09
CA SER A 144 1.38 7.35 -11.28
C SER A 144 1.10 6.10 -12.10
N TYR A 145 0.98 6.28 -13.42
CA TYR A 145 0.92 5.18 -14.39
C TYR A 145 2.20 5.07 -15.21
N SER A 146 3.17 5.95 -15.00
CA SER A 146 4.40 5.95 -15.77
C SER A 146 5.31 4.77 -15.39
N THR A 147 6.13 4.32 -16.34
CA THR A 147 7.14 3.29 -16.09
C THR A 147 8.15 3.75 -15.04
N GLU A 148 8.53 5.03 -15.09
CA GLU A 148 9.46 5.65 -14.11
C GLU A 148 8.84 5.69 -12.72
N GLY A 149 7.56 6.06 -12.62
CA GLY A 149 6.84 6.12 -11.34
C GLY A 149 6.64 4.74 -10.72
N THR A 150 6.26 3.74 -11.50
CA THR A 150 6.15 2.36 -10.99
C THR A 150 7.51 1.78 -10.62
N GLY A 151 8.56 2.11 -11.38
CA GLY A 151 9.94 1.73 -11.04
C GLY A 151 10.40 2.33 -9.72
N TRP A 152 10.11 3.60 -9.50
CA TRP A 152 10.39 4.29 -8.23
C TRP A 152 9.65 3.61 -7.06
N GLY A 153 8.38 3.27 -7.26
CA GLY A 153 7.58 2.55 -6.27
C GLY A 153 8.13 1.16 -5.92
N ARG A 154 8.63 0.41 -6.92
CA ARG A 154 9.25 -0.90 -6.69
C ARG A 154 10.54 -0.79 -5.88
N GLU A 155 11.37 0.19 -6.16
CA GLU A 155 12.59 0.45 -5.38
C GLU A 155 12.26 0.82 -3.94
N LEU A 156 11.24 1.65 -3.74
CA LEU A 156 10.77 2.00 -2.40
C LEU A 156 10.24 0.76 -1.65
N PHE A 157 9.49 -0.09 -2.31
CA PHE A 157 9.03 -1.35 -1.73
C PHE A 157 10.20 -2.25 -1.33
N ASP A 158 11.19 -2.42 -2.19
CA ASP A 158 12.37 -3.24 -1.90
C ASP A 158 13.14 -2.71 -0.68
N HIS A 159 13.20 -1.40 -0.50
CA HIS A 159 13.80 -0.79 0.69
C HIS A 159 13.09 -1.25 1.98
N TYR A 160 11.78 -1.17 2.02
CA TYR A 160 10.99 -1.57 3.20
C TYR A 160 10.97 -3.08 3.38
N LEU A 161 10.93 -3.83 2.30
CA LEU A 161 11.02 -5.29 2.35
C LEU A 161 12.32 -5.73 3.02
N GLY A 162 13.44 -5.10 2.67
CA GLY A 162 14.76 -5.38 3.25
C GLY A 162 14.86 -5.04 4.75
N ALA A 163 14.01 -4.16 5.25
CA ALA A 163 13.95 -3.77 6.67
C ALA A 163 12.90 -4.55 7.47
N SER A 164 12.23 -5.51 6.86
CA SER A 164 11.12 -6.28 7.44
C SER A 164 11.46 -7.77 7.53
N GLU A 165 10.65 -8.50 8.31
CA GLU A 165 10.75 -9.96 8.44
C GLU A 165 9.44 -10.62 8.00
N GLU A 166 9.54 -11.68 7.22
CA GLU A 166 8.37 -12.42 6.76
C GLU A 166 7.65 -13.10 7.92
N PHE A 167 6.34 -12.93 7.98
CA PHE A 167 5.45 -13.63 8.89
C PHE A 167 4.80 -14.81 8.17
N ASP A 168 4.96 -16.03 8.71
CA ASP A 168 4.40 -17.23 8.09
C ASP A 168 2.91 -17.38 8.41
N LEU A 169 2.06 -17.16 7.41
CA LEU A 169 0.60 -17.28 7.52
C LEU A 169 0.08 -18.72 7.65
N ARG A 170 0.94 -19.72 7.46
CA ARG A 170 0.53 -21.13 7.53
C ARG A 170 0.34 -21.63 8.97
N TYR A 171 0.76 -20.82 9.96
CA TYR A 171 0.68 -21.17 11.37
C TYR A 171 -0.31 -20.31 12.15
#